data_15461127fa78e47422afc7db38d6b659
#
_entry.id   15461127fa78e47422afc7db38d6b659
#
_cell.length_a   1.000
_cell.length_b   1.000
_cell.length_c   1.000
_cell.angle_alpha   90.00
_cell.angle_beta   90.00
_cell.angle_gamma   90.00
#
_symmetry.space_group_name_H-M   'P 1'
#
loop_
_entity.id
_entity.type
_entity.pdbx_description
1 polymer ?
#
loop_
_entity_poly.entity_id
_entity_poly.type
_entity_poly.pdbx_seq_one_letter_code
_entity_poly.pdbx_strand_id
1 'polypeptide(L)'
;MRMYRAALMAGLLVMLPCALSACADDEIKRPDVTAPLMPELGPEGTEGTISLSQIESSTPFTAGTGANSYRIPSIVTAGDGSLLVFCEARHESWMDKSHTDIVVRRSTDNGKSWSEAVNLTASANGGEYAFMDPTPVADTETGKIFLFCCRWVKSDADATKTRAFRVVSTDNGATWGAPEDVTATVIREGYYSSGFGPGSGIRISRGKYAGRLIFPSRQYDGTSSSGVAVYSDDHGATWKIGSEVLGRGR
;
A
#
# COMPACT_ATOMS: atom_id res chain seq x y z
N MET A 1 -9.23 22.22 -71.95
CA MET A 1 -9.64 21.04 -72.74
C MET A 1 -8.47 20.08 -72.80
N ARG A 2 -8.33 19.13 -71.89
CA ARG A 2 -7.47 17.94 -72.04
C ARG A 2 -7.94 16.95 -70.97
N MET A 3 -8.53 15.85 -71.47
CA MET A 3 -9.00 14.72 -70.67
C MET A 3 -7.79 13.89 -70.23
N TYR A 4 -7.73 13.48 -68.98
CA TYR A 4 -6.86 12.39 -68.53
C TYR A 4 -7.70 11.20 -68.12
N ARG A 5 -7.44 10.10 -68.80
CA ARG A 5 -8.05 8.79 -68.61
C ARG A 5 -7.53 8.18 -67.28
N ALA A 6 -8.46 7.72 -66.49
CA ALA A 6 -8.18 6.84 -65.35
C ALA A 6 -7.78 5.44 -65.86
N ALA A 7 -6.59 4.96 -65.45
CA ALA A 7 -6.22 3.56 -65.65
C ALA A 7 -6.56 2.79 -64.35
N LEU A 8 -7.50 1.85 -64.48
CA LEU A 8 -7.78 0.86 -63.45
C LEU A 8 -6.60 -0.14 -63.40
N MET A 9 -5.86 -0.16 -62.29
CA MET A 9 -4.98 -1.29 -61.96
C MET A 9 -5.75 -2.21 -61.01
N ALA A 10 -6.12 -3.38 -61.50
CA ALA A 10 -6.64 -4.47 -60.69
C ALA A 10 -5.46 -5.10 -59.94
N GLY A 11 -5.33 -4.78 -58.69
CA GLY A 11 -4.38 -5.44 -57.75
C GLY A 11 -4.98 -6.75 -57.26
N LEU A 12 -4.36 -7.85 -57.69
CA LEU A 12 -4.66 -9.20 -57.24
C LEU A 12 -4.30 -9.32 -55.73
N LEU A 13 -5.30 -9.32 -54.85
CA LEU A 13 -5.13 -9.53 -53.43
C LEU A 13 -4.87 -11.02 -53.17
N VAL A 14 -3.60 -11.43 -53.07
CA VAL A 14 -3.23 -12.76 -52.63
C VAL A 14 -3.46 -12.81 -51.12
N MET A 15 -4.54 -13.45 -50.71
CA MET A 15 -4.78 -13.82 -49.33
C MET A 15 -3.80 -14.93 -48.95
N LEU A 16 -2.69 -14.58 -48.26
CA LEU A 16 -1.95 -15.56 -47.50
C LEU A 16 -2.79 -15.97 -46.29
N PRO A 17 -3.02 -17.26 -46.03
CA PRO A 17 -3.61 -17.68 -44.80
C PRO A 17 -2.61 -17.37 -43.68
N CYS A 18 -2.97 -16.42 -42.81
CA CYS A 18 -2.30 -16.21 -41.54
C CYS A 18 -2.54 -17.48 -40.74
N ALA A 19 -1.53 -18.34 -40.66
CA ALA A 19 -1.53 -19.44 -39.72
C ALA A 19 -1.64 -18.82 -38.34
N LEU A 20 -2.81 -18.92 -37.72
CA LEU A 20 -3.01 -18.77 -36.30
C LEU A 20 -2.14 -19.84 -35.63
N SER A 21 -0.90 -19.44 -35.31
CA SER A 21 -0.11 -20.15 -34.33
C SER A 21 -0.89 -20.00 -33.04
N ALA A 22 -1.58 -21.08 -32.65
CA ALA A 22 -2.11 -21.20 -31.34
C ALA A 22 -0.97 -20.94 -30.38
N CYS A 23 -1.01 -19.83 -29.67
CA CYS A 23 -0.28 -19.71 -28.42
C CYS A 23 -0.79 -20.87 -27.60
N ALA A 24 0.03 -21.90 -27.45
CA ALA A 24 -0.18 -22.91 -26.46
C ALA A 24 -0.40 -22.13 -25.15
N ASP A 25 -1.56 -22.29 -24.56
CA ASP A 25 -1.80 -21.91 -23.17
C ASP A 25 -0.72 -22.65 -22.37
N ASP A 26 0.36 -21.95 -22.06
CA ASP A 26 1.20 -22.31 -20.94
C ASP A 26 0.27 -22.17 -19.73
N GLU A 27 -0.43 -23.28 -19.43
CA GLU A 27 -1.07 -23.45 -18.15
C GLU A 27 -0.02 -23.08 -17.11
N ILE A 28 -0.16 -21.90 -16.53
CA ILE A 28 0.56 -21.54 -15.31
C ILE A 28 0.09 -22.62 -14.32
N LYS A 29 0.86 -23.70 -14.21
CA LYS A 29 0.65 -24.71 -13.20
C LYS A 29 0.68 -23.98 -11.87
N ARG A 30 -0.49 -23.64 -11.37
CA ARG A 30 -0.62 -23.20 -10.00
C ARG A 30 0.04 -24.27 -9.17
N PRO A 31 0.97 -23.91 -8.27
CA PRO A 31 1.53 -24.92 -7.38
C PRO A 31 0.35 -25.64 -6.73
N ASP A 32 0.40 -26.95 -6.74
CA ASP A 32 -0.62 -27.79 -6.11
C ASP A 32 -0.79 -27.37 -4.65
N VAL A 33 -1.84 -26.59 -4.37
CA VAL A 33 -2.13 -26.07 -3.04
C VAL A 33 -2.93 -27.15 -2.33
N THR A 34 -2.33 -28.32 -2.15
CA THR A 34 -2.88 -29.44 -1.39
C THR A 34 -2.72 -29.28 0.13
N ALA A 35 -2.03 -28.21 0.58
CA ALA A 35 -2.07 -27.86 2.00
C ALA A 35 -3.31 -27.01 2.26
N PRO A 36 -4.15 -27.33 3.25
CA PRO A 36 -5.27 -26.47 3.61
C PRO A 36 -4.74 -25.07 3.94
N LEU A 37 -5.18 -24.07 3.19
CA LEU A 37 -4.84 -22.65 3.37
C LEU A 37 -5.44 -22.09 4.68
N MET A 38 -6.24 -22.87 5.36
CA MET A 38 -6.85 -22.56 6.64
C MET A 38 -6.57 -23.70 7.61
N PRO A 39 -6.34 -23.45 8.90
CA PRO A 39 -6.49 -24.52 9.88
C PRO A 39 -7.86 -25.15 9.65
N GLU A 40 -7.95 -26.47 9.66
CA GLU A 40 -9.24 -27.16 9.56
C GLU A 40 -10.22 -26.40 10.45
N LEU A 41 -11.19 -25.74 9.82
CA LEU A 41 -12.38 -25.33 10.54
C LEU A 41 -12.90 -26.65 11.08
N GLY A 42 -12.94 -26.78 12.41
CA GLY A 42 -13.46 -28.00 13.05
C GLY A 42 -14.75 -28.48 12.40
N PRO A 43 -15.19 -29.70 12.65
CA PRO A 43 -16.29 -30.37 11.96
C PRO A 43 -17.42 -29.36 11.75
N GLU A 44 -17.89 -29.23 10.51
CA GLU A 44 -18.85 -28.24 10.02
C GLU A 44 -19.85 -27.86 11.13
N GLY A 45 -19.45 -26.82 11.87
CA GLY A 45 -20.33 -26.22 12.85
C GLY A 45 -21.48 -25.62 12.06
N THR A 46 -22.68 -25.95 12.45
CA THR A 46 -23.91 -25.28 12.03
C THR A 46 -23.61 -23.84 11.63
N GLU A 47 -23.99 -23.46 10.40
CA GLU A 47 -23.88 -22.09 9.90
C GLU A 47 -24.43 -21.14 10.97
N GLY A 48 -23.55 -20.63 11.81
CA GLY A 48 -23.90 -19.65 12.82
C GLY A 48 -24.11 -18.34 12.11
N THR A 49 -25.34 -17.96 11.88
CA THR A 49 -25.68 -16.61 11.43
C THR A 49 -25.19 -15.65 12.49
N ILE A 50 -24.05 -14.97 12.25
CA ILE A 50 -23.60 -13.87 13.13
C ILE A 50 -24.60 -12.75 12.96
N SER A 51 -25.39 -12.50 13.99
CA SER A 51 -26.26 -11.32 14.02
C SER A 51 -25.40 -10.04 14.06
N LEU A 52 -25.74 -9.03 13.28
CA LEU A 52 -25.08 -7.71 13.34
C LEU A 52 -25.06 -7.12 14.76
N SER A 53 -26.02 -7.48 15.60
CA SER A 53 -26.06 -7.09 17.01
C SER A 53 -24.96 -7.72 17.88
N GLN A 54 -24.27 -8.76 17.37
CA GLN A 54 -23.13 -9.41 18.03
C GLN A 54 -21.78 -8.84 17.61
N ILE A 55 -21.76 -7.90 16.65
CA ILE A 55 -20.55 -7.22 16.20
C ILE A 55 -20.32 -6.01 17.09
N GLU A 56 -19.32 -6.08 17.94
CA GLU A 56 -18.82 -4.92 18.68
C GLU A 56 -18.11 -3.96 17.68
N SER A 57 -18.40 -2.68 17.77
CA SER A 57 -17.75 -1.66 16.94
C SER A 57 -17.26 -0.50 17.81
N SER A 58 -16.16 0.11 17.39
CA SER A 58 -15.65 1.33 18.01
C SER A 58 -15.15 2.29 16.92
N THR A 59 -15.08 3.56 17.25
CA THR A 59 -14.65 4.62 16.33
C THR A 59 -13.38 5.26 16.87
N PRO A 60 -12.20 4.84 16.36
CA PRO A 60 -10.92 5.37 16.86
C PRO A 60 -10.71 6.85 16.53
N PHE A 61 -11.26 7.34 15.42
CA PHE A 61 -11.12 8.74 15.00
C PHE A 61 -12.46 9.32 14.58
N THR A 62 -12.75 10.52 15.09
CA THR A 62 -13.99 11.25 14.78
C THR A 62 -13.67 12.57 14.10
N ALA A 63 -14.21 12.81 12.91
CA ALA A 63 -14.05 14.07 12.19
C ALA A 63 -14.47 15.27 13.05
N GLY A 64 -13.75 16.38 12.94
CA GLY A 64 -13.98 17.57 13.75
C GLY A 64 -13.34 17.51 15.15
N THR A 65 -12.74 16.39 15.54
CA THR A 65 -12.03 16.26 16.83
C THR A 65 -10.53 16.07 16.54
N GLY A 66 -9.71 17.10 16.79
CA GLY A 66 -8.26 17.09 16.54
C GLY A 66 -7.86 17.35 15.08
N ALA A 67 -8.72 17.04 14.12
CA ALA A 67 -8.55 17.38 12.70
C ALA A 67 -9.91 17.62 12.04
N ASN A 68 -9.93 18.33 10.91
CA ASN A 68 -11.14 18.53 10.12
C ASN A 68 -11.75 17.20 9.68
N SER A 69 -10.90 16.29 9.19
CA SER A 69 -11.33 14.96 8.79
C SER A 69 -10.22 13.93 8.94
N TYR A 70 -10.60 12.66 9.01
CA TYR A 70 -9.70 11.51 9.01
C TYR A 70 -9.98 10.66 7.78
N ARG A 71 -8.93 10.29 7.05
CA ARG A 71 -9.06 9.49 5.83
C ARG A 71 -7.96 8.43 5.72
N ILE A 72 -8.13 7.54 4.74
CA ILE A 72 -7.15 6.49 4.39
C ILE A 72 -6.74 5.68 5.64
N PRO A 73 -7.70 5.03 6.31
CA PRO A 73 -7.38 4.22 7.48
C PRO A 73 -6.58 2.97 7.10
N SER A 74 -5.63 2.60 7.94
CA SER A 74 -4.91 1.34 7.86
C SER A 74 -4.79 0.74 9.26
N ILE A 75 -4.83 -0.59 9.35
CA ILE A 75 -4.77 -1.31 10.62
C ILE A 75 -3.75 -2.43 10.56
N VAL A 76 -3.02 -2.64 11.64
CA VAL A 76 -2.17 -3.82 11.85
C VAL A 76 -2.34 -4.37 13.26
N THR A 77 -2.04 -5.66 13.41
CA THR A 77 -1.89 -6.30 14.71
C THR A 77 -0.40 -6.39 15.03
N ALA A 78 0.00 -5.89 16.19
CA ALA A 78 1.37 -6.00 16.70
C ALA A 78 1.68 -7.40 17.23
N GLY A 79 2.95 -7.67 17.53
CA GLY A 79 3.41 -8.97 18.05
C GLY A 79 2.84 -9.33 19.42
N ASP A 80 2.45 -8.35 20.21
CA ASP A 80 1.80 -8.52 21.53
C ASP A 80 0.26 -8.61 21.46
N GLY A 81 -0.30 -8.64 20.24
CA GLY A 81 -1.74 -8.68 20.00
C GLY A 81 -2.44 -7.32 20.01
N SER A 82 -1.73 -6.23 20.27
CA SER A 82 -2.31 -4.88 20.22
C SER A 82 -2.73 -4.53 18.78
N LEU A 83 -3.82 -3.78 18.66
CA LEU A 83 -4.28 -3.23 17.40
C LEU A 83 -3.77 -1.79 17.25
N LEU A 84 -3.27 -1.44 16.06
CA LEU A 84 -2.89 -0.07 15.73
C LEU A 84 -3.66 0.39 14.51
N VAL A 85 -4.36 1.51 14.63
CA VAL A 85 -5.07 2.16 13.52
C VAL A 85 -4.36 3.46 13.17
N PHE A 86 -3.98 3.58 11.92
CA PHE A 86 -3.34 4.77 11.35
C PHE A 86 -4.35 5.50 10.45
N CYS A 87 -4.29 6.81 10.43
CA CYS A 87 -5.10 7.65 9.54
C CYS A 87 -4.34 8.89 9.10
N GLU A 88 -4.76 9.45 7.99
CA GLU A 88 -4.47 10.83 7.60
C GLU A 88 -5.34 11.76 8.46
N ALA A 89 -4.72 12.58 9.30
CA ALA A 89 -5.37 13.68 10.00
C ALA A 89 -5.28 14.94 9.12
N ARG A 90 -6.35 15.26 8.42
CA ARG A 90 -6.44 16.41 7.51
C ARG A 90 -6.93 17.63 8.29
N HIS A 91 -6.04 18.59 8.50
CA HIS A 91 -6.29 19.69 9.44
C HIS A 91 -7.17 20.78 8.86
N GLU A 92 -6.98 21.15 7.60
CA GLU A 92 -7.64 22.30 6.98
C GLU A 92 -8.93 21.93 6.23
N SER A 93 -8.93 20.81 5.53
CA SER A 93 -10.04 20.36 4.71
C SER A 93 -10.00 18.85 4.48
N TRP A 94 -11.06 18.29 3.90
CA TRP A 94 -11.11 16.88 3.50
C TRP A 94 -10.30 16.56 2.22
N MET A 95 -9.82 17.60 1.51
CA MET A 95 -9.14 17.46 0.21
C MET A 95 -7.74 16.87 0.37
N ASP A 96 -7.30 16.15 -0.68
CA ASP A 96 -5.93 15.69 -0.80
C ASP A 96 -4.96 16.87 -0.88
N LYS A 97 -3.72 16.66 -0.42
CA LYS A 97 -2.65 17.66 -0.46
C LYS A 97 -2.95 18.98 0.30
N SER A 98 -3.89 18.96 1.24
CA SER A 98 -3.98 19.96 2.30
C SER A 98 -3.00 19.62 3.43
N HIS A 99 -2.85 20.49 4.43
CA HIS A 99 -2.06 20.17 5.62
C HIS A 99 -2.57 18.88 6.26
N THR A 100 -1.76 17.84 6.19
CA THR A 100 -2.12 16.48 6.61
C THR A 100 -0.96 15.82 7.33
N ASP A 101 -1.25 15.23 8.48
CA ASP A 101 -0.33 14.40 9.26
C ASP A 101 -0.80 12.95 9.31
N ILE A 102 0.14 12.04 9.56
CA ILE A 102 -0.22 10.65 9.90
C ILE A 102 -0.31 10.53 11.43
N VAL A 103 -1.45 10.05 11.88
CA VAL A 103 -1.73 9.79 13.29
C VAL A 103 -1.99 8.32 13.54
N VAL A 104 -1.70 7.87 14.77
CA VAL A 104 -1.96 6.50 15.22
C VAL A 104 -2.69 6.48 16.54
N ARG A 105 -3.57 5.51 16.74
CA ARG A 105 -4.12 5.09 18.03
C ARG A 105 -3.88 3.61 18.23
N ARG A 106 -3.62 3.21 19.47
CA ARG A 106 -3.34 1.83 19.86
C ARG A 106 -4.42 1.33 20.81
N SER A 107 -4.83 0.08 20.62
CA SER A 107 -5.73 -0.65 21.52
C SER A 107 -5.05 -1.90 22.05
N THR A 108 -5.22 -2.19 23.34
CA THR A 108 -4.75 -3.41 24.00
C THR A 108 -5.89 -4.31 24.47
N ASP A 109 -7.13 -3.99 24.08
CA ASP A 109 -8.36 -4.65 24.49
C ASP A 109 -9.26 -5.04 23.33
N ASN A 110 -8.62 -5.43 22.19
CA ASN A 110 -9.29 -5.83 20.94
C ASN A 110 -10.19 -4.73 20.36
N GLY A 111 -9.77 -3.48 20.45
CA GLY A 111 -10.48 -2.35 19.84
C GLY A 111 -11.64 -1.81 20.66
N LYS A 112 -11.84 -2.23 21.91
CA LYS A 112 -12.89 -1.70 22.78
C LYS A 112 -12.59 -0.27 23.23
N SER A 113 -11.33 0.00 23.53
CA SER A 113 -10.83 1.34 23.80
C SER A 113 -9.54 1.64 23.04
N TRP A 114 -9.24 2.91 22.87
CA TRP A 114 -8.12 3.42 22.09
C TRP A 114 -7.32 4.45 22.91
N SER A 115 -6.01 4.42 22.76
CA SER A 115 -5.12 5.43 23.33
C SER A 115 -5.44 6.83 22.78
N GLU A 116 -4.84 7.86 23.40
CA GLU A 116 -4.76 9.17 22.75
C GLU A 116 -4.06 9.06 21.39
N ALA A 117 -4.43 9.96 20.46
CA ALA A 117 -3.82 9.99 19.13
C ALA A 117 -2.38 10.52 19.23
N VAL A 118 -1.44 9.79 18.64
CA VAL A 118 -0.06 10.22 18.48
C VAL A 118 0.14 10.72 17.04
N ASN A 119 0.59 11.96 16.88
CA ASN A 119 0.96 12.51 15.57
C ASN A 119 2.39 12.06 15.23
N LEU A 120 2.53 11.24 14.20
CA LEU A 120 3.80 10.62 13.81
C LEU A 120 4.65 11.50 12.90
N THR A 121 4.09 12.53 12.28
CA THR A 121 4.77 13.34 11.25
C THR A 121 4.92 14.80 11.59
N ALA A 122 4.38 15.27 12.71
CA ALA A 122 4.38 16.67 13.12
C ALA A 122 5.78 17.31 13.09
N SER A 123 6.82 16.60 13.55
CA SER A 123 8.19 17.12 13.59
C SER A 123 8.82 17.36 12.23
N ALA A 124 8.29 16.73 11.17
CA ALA A 124 8.75 16.88 9.80
C ALA A 124 7.79 17.68 8.91
N ASN A 125 6.62 18.08 9.42
CA ASN A 125 5.58 18.71 8.61
C ASN A 125 5.65 20.25 8.65
N GLY A 126 5.64 20.83 9.81
CA GLY A 126 5.61 22.29 9.97
C GLY A 126 4.39 22.98 9.33
N GLY A 127 3.36 22.21 8.91
CA GLY A 127 2.17 22.74 8.23
C GLY A 127 2.31 22.93 6.71
N GLU A 128 3.48 22.63 6.13
CA GLU A 128 3.82 22.87 4.72
C GLU A 128 3.56 21.64 3.84
N TYR A 129 3.32 20.47 4.43
CA TYR A 129 3.25 19.22 3.69
C TYR A 129 1.95 18.46 3.94
N ALA A 130 1.64 17.58 3.01
CA ALA A 130 0.64 16.54 3.15
C ALA A 130 1.35 15.19 3.27
N PHE A 131 1.36 14.62 4.48
CA PHE A 131 1.76 13.23 4.69
C PHE A 131 0.55 12.33 4.41
N MET A 132 0.70 11.37 3.49
CA MET A 132 -0.40 10.60 2.92
C MET A 132 -0.06 9.12 2.80
N ASP A 133 -1.10 8.31 2.58
CA ASP A 133 -1.02 6.88 2.30
C ASP A 133 -0.28 6.08 3.39
N PRO A 134 -0.75 6.10 4.66
CA PRO A 134 -0.12 5.33 5.72
C PRO A 134 -0.15 3.84 5.40
N THR A 135 1.03 3.23 5.33
CA THR A 135 1.20 1.81 5.04
C THR A 135 2.07 1.17 6.12
N PRO A 136 1.47 0.73 7.22
CA PRO A 136 2.19 0.06 8.29
C PRO A 136 2.54 -1.38 7.91
N VAL A 137 3.68 -1.84 8.41
CA VAL A 137 4.14 -3.23 8.36
C VAL A 137 4.56 -3.65 9.75
N ALA A 138 3.91 -4.66 10.32
CA ALA A 138 4.24 -5.18 11.64
C ALA A 138 5.16 -6.40 11.51
N ASP A 139 6.31 -6.35 12.16
CA ASP A 139 7.15 -7.50 12.45
C ASP A 139 6.73 -8.09 13.81
N THR A 140 5.83 -9.04 13.75
CA THR A 140 5.24 -9.66 14.93
C THR A 140 6.24 -10.52 15.73
N GLU A 141 7.43 -10.78 15.20
CA GLU A 141 8.47 -11.55 15.89
C GLU A 141 9.33 -10.65 16.78
N THR A 142 9.64 -9.44 16.31
CA THR A 142 10.52 -8.51 17.05
C THR A 142 9.78 -7.40 17.79
N GLY A 143 8.48 -7.26 17.55
CA GLY A 143 7.68 -6.15 18.06
C GLY A 143 7.92 -4.82 17.33
N LYS A 144 8.70 -4.83 16.23
CA LYS A 144 8.89 -3.63 15.42
C LYS A 144 7.67 -3.36 14.53
N ILE A 145 7.34 -2.10 14.37
CA ILE A 145 6.34 -1.65 13.40
C ILE A 145 6.95 -0.54 12.57
N PHE A 146 6.89 -0.70 11.27
CA PHE A 146 7.37 0.27 10.29
C PHE A 146 6.16 0.92 9.64
N LEU A 147 5.99 2.22 9.84
CA LEU A 147 5.02 3.00 9.08
C LEU A 147 5.74 3.64 7.89
N PHE A 148 5.29 3.34 6.67
CA PHE A 148 5.70 4.06 5.47
C PHE A 148 4.58 5.01 5.05
N CYS A 149 4.95 6.18 4.54
CA CYS A 149 4.01 7.17 4.02
C CYS A 149 4.70 8.06 2.97
N CYS A 150 3.90 8.77 2.18
CA CYS A 150 4.39 9.74 1.21
C CYS A 150 4.26 11.14 1.77
N ARG A 151 5.25 12.00 1.51
CA ARG A 151 5.17 13.44 1.77
C ARG A 151 5.07 14.20 0.47
N TRP A 152 3.95 14.88 0.26
CA TRP A 152 3.72 15.81 -0.83
C TRP A 152 3.93 17.25 -0.36
N VAL A 153 4.39 18.13 -1.26
CA VAL A 153 4.33 19.56 -1.01
C VAL A 153 2.86 19.95 -1.06
N LYS A 154 2.39 20.68 -0.04
CA LYS A 154 1.02 21.18 0.05
C LYS A 154 0.66 21.98 -1.19
N SER A 155 -0.50 21.70 -1.76
CA SER A 155 -1.04 22.35 -2.97
C SER A 155 -0.20 22.17 -4.24
N ASP A 156 0.86 21.37 -4.22
CA ASP A 156 1.69 21.09 -5.38
C ASP A 156 1.31 19.77 -6.04
N ALA A 157 1.07 19.81 -7.34
CA ALA A 157 0.77 18.60 -8.14
C ALA A 157 2.04 17.92 -8.70
N ASP A 158 3.22 18.52 -8.55
CA ASP A 158 4.47 18.00 -9.09
C ASP A 158 4.94 16.76 -8.30
N ALA A 159 4.74 15.60 -8.89
CA ALA A 159 5.12 14.32 -8.30
C ALA A 159 6.63 14.19 -8.03
N THR A 160 7.48 14.96 -8.71
CA THR A 160 8.93 14.94 -8.52
C THR A 160 9.36 15.42 -7.14
N LYS A 161 8.49 16.16 -6.47
CA LYS A 161 8.70 16.67 -5.11
C LYS A 161 8.21 15.70 -4.02
N THR A 162 7.54 14.62 -4.39
CA THR A 162 7.08 13.61 -3.42
C THR A 162 8.27 12.84 -2.87
N ARG A 163 8.25 12.60 -1.57
CA ARG A 163 9.27 11.82 -0.84
C ARG A 163 8.62 10.68 -0.08
N ALA A 164 9.38 9.62 0.09
CA ALA A 164 9.01 8.49 0.93
C ALA A 164 9.56 8.67 2.34
N PHE A 165 8.72 8.51 3.34
CA PHE A 165 9.08 8.62 4.75
C PHE A 165 8.79 7.32 5.49
N ARG A 166 9.57 7.09 6.54
CA ARG A 166 9.38 5.98 7.46
C ARG A 166 9.37 6.49 8.89
N VAL A 167 8.47 5.93 9.72
CA VAL A 167 8.50 6.07 11.18
C VAL A 167 8.53 4.68 11.78
N VAL A 168 9.33 4.47 12.82
CA VAL A 168 9.55 3.15 13.41
C VAL A 168 9.17 3.14 14.88
N SER A 169 8.45 2.10 15.29
CA SER A 169 8.31 1.67 16.68
C SER A 169 9.10 0.39 16.91
N THR A 170 9.68 0.22 18.08
CA THR A 170 10.42 -1.00 18.48
C THR A 170 9.77 -1.70 19.67
N ASP A 171 8.57 -1.29 20.07
CA ASP A 171 7.87 -1.70 21.30
C ASP A 171 6.37 -1.93 21.05
N ASN A 172 6.03 -2.60 19.95
CA ASN A 172 4.64 -2.90 19.56
C ASN A 172 3.76 -1.64 19.43
N GLY A 173 4.34 -0.52 19.01
CA GLY A 173 3.62 0.73 18.77
C GLY A 173 3.31 1.53 20.03
N ALA A 174 3.94 1.25 21.17
CA ALA A 174 3.79 2.04 22.38
C ALA A 174 4.50 3.39 22.26
N THR A 175 5.70 3.41 21.65
CA THR A 175 6.43 4.65 21.35
C THR A 175 6.93 4.67 19.90
N TRP A 176 7.26 5.85 19.39
CA TRP A 176 7.62 6.07 18.00
C TRP A 176 8.84 6.97 17.85
N GLY A 177 9.72 6.60 16.92
CA GLY A 177 10.84 7.44 16.49
C GLY A 177 10.40 8.65 15.66
N ALA A 178 11.35 9.48 15.29
CA ALA A 178 11.12 10.58 14.35
C ALA A 178 10.92 10.08 12.91
N PRO A 179 10.18 10.82 12.06
CA PRO A 179 10.07 10.51 10.64
C PRO A 179 11.41 10.70 9.92
N GLU A 180 11.76 9.71 9.10
CA GLU A 180 13.00 9.65 8.33
C GLU A 180 12.68 9.61 6.83
N ASP A 181 13.39 10.42 6.02
CA ASP A 181 13.31 10.33 4.54
C ASP A 181 14.05 9.07 4.07
N VAL A 182 13.30 8.14 3.51
CA VAL A 182 13.81 6.86 2.99
C VAL A 182 13.65 6.75 1.48
N THR A 183 13.46 7.87 0.78
CA THR A 183 13.22 7.89 -0.67
C THR A 183 14.29 7.12 -1.44
N ALA A 184 15.57 7.35 -1.15
CA ALA A 184 16.68 6.65 -1.83
C ALA A 184 16.72 5.14 -1.55
N THR A 185 16.03 4.67 -0.49
CA THR A 185 16.04 3.25 -0.09
C THR A 185 14.89 2.48 -0.71
N VAL A 186 13.71 3.09 -0.84
CA VAL A 186 12.47 2.38 -1.22
C VAL A 186 11.89 2.82 -2.57
N ILE A 187 12.46 3.84 -3.20
CA ILE A 187 12.09 4.32 -4.53
C ILE A 187 13.26 4.06 -5.48
N ARG A 188 12.97 3.52 -6.66
CA ARG A 188 13.97 3.25 -7.70
C ARG A 188 14.64 4.55 -8.15
N GLU A 189 15.91 4.47 -8.50
CA GLU A 189 16.63 5.60 -9.09
C GLU A 189 15.91 6.12 -10.34
N GLY A 190 15.76 7.44 -10.46
CA GLY A 190 15.02 8.08 -11.55
C GLY A 190 13.50 8.02 -11.42
N TYR A 191 12.96 7.46 -10.32
CA TYR A 191 11.53 7.41 -10.03
C TYR A 191 11.16 8.30 -8.85
N TYR A 192 9.88 8.60 -8.75
CA TYR A 192 9.28 9.35 -7.66
C TYR A 192 8.24 8.49 -6.95
N SER A 193 8.02 8.73 -5.66
CA SER A 193 6.92 8.08 -4.95
C SER A 193 5.60 8.65 -5.46
N SER A 194 4.69 7.78 -5.89
CA SER A 194 3.32 8.18 -6.24
C SER A 194 2.28 7.60 -5.27
N GLY A 195 2.73 6.97 -4.19
CA GLY A 195 1.92 6.44 -3.10
C GLY A 195 2.43 5.08 -2.61
N PHE A 196 2.11 4.80 -1.37
CA PHE A 196 2.12 3.45 -0.81
C PHE A 196 0.66 3.03 -0.61
N GLY A 197 0.34 1.75 -0.56
CA GLY A 197 -1.03 1.35 -0.28
C GLY A 197 -2.11 1.98 -1.19
N PRO A 198 -3.26 2.45 -0.63
CA PRO A 198 -3.63 2.40 0.80
C PRO A 198 -3.78 0.97 1.33
N GLY A 199 -3.55 0.79 2.62
CA GLY A 199 -3.63 -0.51 3.28
C GLY A 199 -2.38 -0.80 4.11
N SER A 200 -2.12 -2.07 4.40
CA SER A 200 -0.97 -2.49 5.20
C SER A 200 -0.06 -3.43 4.43
N GLY A 201 1.22 -3.45 4.79
CA GLY A 201 2.10 -4.54 4.44
C GLY A 201 1.87 -5.75 5.34
N ILE A 202 2.55 -6.83 5.04
CA ILE A 202 2.46 -8.09 5.77
C ILE A 202 3.84 -8.64 6.13
N ARG A 203 3.88 -9.48 7.15
CA ARG A 203 4.96 -10.44 7.39
C ARG A 203 4.52 -11.79 6.81
N ILE A 204 5.30 -12.32 5.88
CA ILE A 204 5.00 -13.63 5.27
C ILE A 204 5.18 -14.71 6.33
N SER A 205 4.12 -15.48 6.59
CA SER A 205 4.10 -16.46 7.68
C SER A 205 4.65 -17.84 7.29
N ARG A 206 4.69 -18.19 6.00
CA ARG A 206 5.00 -19.56 5.51
C ARG A 206 5.81 -19.57 4.22
N GLY A 207 6.40 -20.73 3.92
CA GLY A 207 7.11 -20.99 2.68
C GLY A 207 8.50 -20.41 2.63
N LYS A 208 9.07 -20.36 1.44
CA LYS A 208 10.46 -19.95 1.17
C LYS A 208 10.83 -18.58 1.73
N TYR A 209 9.87 -17.70 1.82
CA TYR A 209 10.05 -16.30 2.25
C TYR A 209 9.41 -16.01 3.61
N ALA A 210 9.20 -17.06 4.44
CA ALA A 210 8.71 -16.85 5.80
C ALA A 210 9.63 -15.88 6.57
N GLY A 211 9.02 -14.95 7.30
CA GLY A 211 9.72 -13.86 7.99
C GLY A 211 9.88 -12.58 7.18
N ARG A 212 9.76 -12.63 5.84
CA ARG A 212 9.87 -11.43 5.00
C ARG A 212 8.76 -10.43 5.32
N LEU A 213 9.15 -9.19 5.55
CA LEU A 213 8.26 -8.04 5.59
C LEU A 213 8.09 -7.51 4.16
N ILE A 214 6.86 -7.21 3.73
CA ILE A 214 6.60 -6.77 2.36
C ILE A 214 5.42 -5.80 2.31
N PHE A 215 5.52 -4.77 1.48
CA PHE A 215 4.44 -3.82 1.22
C PHE A 215 4.46 -3.33 -0.23
N PRO A 216 3.30 -2.89 -0.78
CA PRO A 216 3.22 -2.35 -2.13
C PRO A 216 3.71 -0.90 -2.19
N SER A 217 4.37 -0.54 -3.29
CA SER A 217 4.79 0.83 -3.61
C SER A 217 4.41 1.16 -5.04
N ARG A 218 3.74 2.28 -5.25
CA ARG A 218 3.50 2.84 -6.56
C ARG A 218 4.56 3.89 -6.85
N GLN A 219 5.27 3.73 -7.96
CA GLN A 219 6.38 4.59 -8.35
C GLN A 219 6.15 5.16 -9.76
N TYR A 220 6.47 6.44 -9.94
CA TYR A 220 6.22 7.21 -11.15
C TYR A 220 7.54 7.63 -11.79
N ASP A 221 7.72 7.41 -13.10
CA ASP A 221 8.94 7.71 -13.86
C ASP A 221 8.89 9.05 -14.60
N GLY A 222 7.89 9.88 -14.33
CA GLY A 222 7.63 11.13 -15.06
C GLY A 222 6.59 10.97 -16.18
N THR A 223 6.26 9.74 -16.58
CA THR A 223 5.31 9.43 -17.66
C THR A 223 4.24 8.47 -17.22
N SER A 224 4.63 7.41 -16.52
CA SER A 224 3.74 6.33 -16.11
C SER A 224 4.02 5.86 -14.69
N SER A 225 3.01 5.29 -14.05
CA SER A 225 3.16 4.65 -12.74
C SER A 225 3.33 3.15 -12.89
N SER A 226 4.14 2.56 -12.02
CA SER A 226 4.29 1.12 -11.89
C SER A 226 4.18 0.68 -10.44
N GLY A 227 3.62 -0.51 -10.22
CA GLY A 227 3.53 -1.14 -8.90
C GLY A 227 4.73 -2.05 -8.67
N VAL A 228 5.40 -1.88 -7.56
CA VAL A 228 6.49 -2.74 -7.11
C VAL A 228 6.26 -3.19 -5.67
N ALA A 229 6.86 -4.31 -5.28
CA ALA A 229 6.93 -4.72 -3.90
C ALA A 229 8.22 -4.18 -3.28
N VAL A 230 8.12 -3.61 -2.08
CA VAL A 230 9.29 -3.29 -1.23
C VAL A 230 9.32 -4.29 -0.09
N TYR A 231 10.47 -4.86 0.20
CA TYR A 231 10.58 -5.95 1.18
C TYR A 231 11.86 -5.90 1.98
N SER A 232 11.83 -6.57 3.13
CA SER A 232 12.96 -6.80 4.02
C SER A 232 13.00 -8.28 4.44
N ASP A 233 14.20 -8.88 4.43
CA ASP A 233 14.46 -10.25 4.88
C ASP A 233 15.18 -10.29 6.24
N ASP A 234 15.40 -9.14 6.87
CA ASP A 234 16.27 -8.94 8.04
C ASP A 234 15.60 -8.06 9.11
N HIS A 235 14.30 -8.28 9.33
CA HIS A 235 13.51 -7.55 10.33
C HIS A 235 13.56 -6.03 10.17
N GLY A 236 13.58 -5.56 8.91
CA GLY A 236 13.58 -4.14 8.57
C GLY A 236 14.91 -3.43 8.73
N ALA A 237 16.02 -4.16 8.93
CA ALA A 237 17.36 -3.57 8.95
C ALA A 237 17.75 -3.03 7.57
N THR A 238 17.46 -3.78 6.51
CA THR A 238 17.59 -3.32 5.11
C THR A 238 16.31 -3.54 4.33
N TRP A 239 16.08 -2.69 3.32
CA TRP A 239 14.91 -2.77 2.43
C TRP A 239 15.36 -2.89 0.99
N LYS A 240 14.64 -3.69 0.22
CA LYS A 240 14.92 -3.97 -1.19
C LYS A 240 13.67 -3.72 -2.02
N ILE A 241 13.87 -3.28 -3.24
CA ILE A 241 12.81 -3.07 -4.22
C ILE A 241 12.76 -4.32 -5.11
N GLY A 242 11.60 -4.96 -5.17
CA GLY A 242 11.36 -6.12 -6.02
C GLY A 242 11.10 -5.73 -7.47
N SER A 243 10.84 -6.75 -8.29
CA SER A 243 10.44 -6.55 -9.68
C SER A 243 9.08 -5.84 -9.77
N GLU A 244 8.81 -5.26 -10.91
CA GLU A 244 7.50 -4.70 -11.25
C GLU A 244 6.44 -5.80 -11.19
N VAL A 245 5.39 -5.58 -10.41
CA VAL A 245 4.31 -6.57 -10.17
C VAL A 245 3.13 -6.31 -11.09
N LEU A 246 2.87 -5.05 -11.39
CA LEU A 246 1.79 -4.61 -12.25
C LEU A 246 2.39 -3.84 -13.42
N GLY A 247 1.99 -4.21 -14.63
CA GLY A 247 2.38 -3.50 -15.85
C GLY A 247 2.06 -2.01 -15.75
N ARG A 248 2.76 -1.22 -16.53
CA ARG A 248 2.63 0.23 -16.56
C ARG A 248 1.18 0.63 -16.88
N GLY A 249 0.49 1.17 -15.88
CA GLY A 249 -0.76 1.90 -16.10
C GLY A 249 -0.44 3.21 -16.84
N ARG A 250 -1.16 3.45 -17.92
CA ARG A 250 -1.14 4.74 -18.63
C ARG A 250 -2.00 5.76 -17.88
#